data_bffe5e68bfe18e4f763df0457ed14a21
#
_entry.id   bffe5e68bfe18e4f763df0457ed14a21
#
_cell.length_a   1.000
_cell.length_b   1.000
_cell.length_c   1.000
_cell.angle_alpha   90.00
_cell.angle_beta   90.00
_cell.angle_gamma   90.00
#
_symmetry.space_group_name_H-M   'P 1'
#
loop_
_entity.id
_entity.type
_entity.pdbx_description
1 polymer ?
#
loop_
_entity_poly.entity_id
_entity_poly.type
_entity_poly.pdbx_seq_one_letter_code
_entity_poly.pdbx_strand_id
1 'polypeptide(L)'
;MVKAIVGANWGDEGKGKITDMLAHDADIIIRFQGGANAGHTIVNKYGKFALHTLPSGVFYDHTTSIIGNGVALNVPKLFEEVKSITDKGVPMPKLLVSDRAQMVMPYHIDFDKFEEERLGKNSFGSTKSGIAPFYSDKYSKIGFQVSELYGDPEDLKAKISRVAEIKNAMLVNLYHKPALDETELFNTLMEYKKMLDPYVCDTSAYLWKAIQDGKTILLEGQLGSLKDPDHGIYPMVTSSSTLAAYGAIGAGIPPYEIKQIVTVCKAYSSAVGAGAFVSEIFGDEADELRRRGGDGGEYGATTGRPRRMGWFDCVASKYGCRIQGTTDVAFTVLDVLGYLDEIPVCVGYEIDGKVTTDFPTTVKLEKAKPVLKTLPGWKCDIRGIKRYEELPENCRKYIEFIEEQIGFPITLISNGPGRDDIIYRKK
;
A
#
# COMPACT_ATOMS: atom_id res chain seq x y z
N MET A 1 14.19 -11.40 -13.35
CA MET A 1 13.98 -9.91 -13.39
C MET A 1 13.17 -9.49 -12.19
N VAL A 2 13.56 -8.41 -11.49
CA VAL A 2 12.81 -7.87 -10.34
C VAL A 2 12.07 -6.59 -10.76
N LYS A 3 10.75 -6.54 -10.47
CA LYS A 3 9.89 -5.38 -10.69
C LYS A 3 9.26 -4.95 -9.38
N ALA A 4 9.15 -3.63 -9.14
CA ALA A 4 8.41 -3.10 -8.01
C ALA A 4 7.09 -2.46 -8.50
N ILE A 5 6.01 -2.67 -7.74
CA ILE A 5 4.71 -2.05 -7.98
C ILE A 5 4.38 -1.22 -6.75
N VAL A 6 4.34 0.10 -6.92
CA VAL A 6 4.22 1.09 -5.84
C VAL A 6 3.20 2.18 -6.19
N GLY A 7 2.76 2.93 -5.19
CA GLY A 7 1.80 4.02 -5.37
C GLY A 7 2.46 5.38 -5.47
N ALA A 8 1.96 6.25 -6.33
CA ALA A 8 2.48 7.60 -6.50
C ALA A 8 2.07 8.56 -5.37
N ASN A 9 0.86 8.42 -4.82
CA ASN A 9 0.22 9.46 -4.02
C ASN A 9 -0.17 8.97 -2.61
N TRP A 10 -1.47 8.99 -2.29
CA TRP A 10 -2.00 8.70 -0.94
C TRP A 10 -2.27 7.22 -0.65
N GLY A 11 -2.11 6.32 -1.64
CA GLY A 11 -2.13 4.87 -1.40
C GLY A 11 -3.33 4.11 -1.97
N ASP A 12 -4.30 4.80 -2.54
CA ASP A 12 -5.54 4.22 -3.08
C ASP A 12 -5.56 4.13 -4.62
N GLU A 13 -4.38 3.96 -5.23
CA GLU A 13 -4.21 4.06 -6.68
C GLU A 13 -4.62 2.79 -7.46
N GLY A 14 -4.98 1.69 -6.77
CA GLY A 14 -5.38 0.43 -7.43
C GLY A 14 -4.22 -0.53 -7.72
N LYS A 15 -3.18 -0.52 -6.88
CA LYS A 15 -2.00 -1.40 -6.99
C LYS A 15 -2.36 -2.88 -7.04
N GLY A 16 -3.35 -3.33 -6.26
CA GLY A 16 -3.76 -4.74 -6.22
C GLY A 16 -4.15 -5.28 -7.58
N LYS A 17 -4.94 -4.53 -8.37
CA LYS A 17 -5.30 -4.91 -9.74
C LYS A 17 -4.06 -5.03 -10.64
N ILE A 18 -3.16 -4.04 -10.58
CA ILE A 18 -1.93 -4.04 -11.41
C ILE A 18 -1.01 -5.18 -11.01
N THR A 19 -0.87 -5.47 -9.72
CA THR A 19 -0.08 -6.61 -9.24
C THR A 19 -0.70 -7.93 -9.67
N ASP A 20 -2.01 -8.12 -9.50
CA ASP A 20 -2.73 -9.33 -9.90
C ASP A 20 -2.59 -9.59 -11.40
N MET A 21 -2.69 -8.55 -12.22
CA MET A 21 -2.47 -8.65 -13.66
C MET A 21 -1.04 -9.06 -14.00
N LEU A 22 -0.03 -8.40 -13.40
CA LEU A 22 1.38 -8.71 -13.65
C LEU A 22 1.83 -10.03 -13.01
N ALA A 23 1.08 -10.55 -12.05
CA ALA A 23 1.32 -11.83 -11.40
C ALA A 23 1.21 -13.01 -12.35
N HIS A 24 0.45 -12.88 -13.44
CA HIS A 24 0.34 -13.93 -14.48
C HIS A 24 1.71 -14.38 -15.00
N ASP A 25 2.64 -13.46 -15.17
CA ASP A 25 3.98 -13.71 -15.73
C ASP A 25 5.08 -13.75 -14.66
N ALA A 26 4.71 -13.81 -13.38
CA ALA A 26 5.65 -13.80 -12.28
C ALA A 26 5.80 -15.17 -11.63
N ASP A 27 7.03 -15.54 -11.29
CA ASP A 27 7.33 -16.75 -10.50
C ASP A 27 7.13 -16.51 -8.99
N ILE A 28 7.42 -15.28 -8.53
CA ILE A 28 7.44 -14.92 -7.11
C ILE A 28 6.80 -13.55 -6.91
N ILE A 29 5.95 -13.43 -5.89
CA ILE A 29 5.41 -12.13 -5.46
C ILE A 29 5.67 -11.96 -3.98
N ILE A 30 6.27 -10.83 -3.61
CA ILE A 30 6.65 -10.55 -2.24
C ILE A 30 6.05 -9.25 -1.72
N ARG A 31 5.42 -9.31 -0.55
CA ARG A 31 5.12 -8.14 0.28
C ARG A 31 6.39 -7.77 1.05
N PHE A 32 6.87 -6.55 0.87
CA PHE A 32 8.16 -6.12 1.41
C PHE A 32 8.04 -5.09 2.54
N GLN A 33 6.86 -4.52 2.77
CA GLN A 33 6.63 -3.52 3.83
C GLN A 33 5.14 -3.45 4.22
N GLY A 34 4.83 -2.63 5.23
CA GLY A 34 3.47 -2.47 5.74
C GLY A 34 3.01 -3.68 6.55
N GLY A 35 1.72 -3.87 6.65
CA GLY A 35 1.10 -4.97 7.39
C GLY A 35 -0.38 -5.06 7.04
N ALA A 36 -1.22 -5.47 7.99
CA ALA A 36 -2.65 -5.66 7.79
C ALA A 36 -3.48 -4.35 7.78
N ASN A 37 -2.83 -3.18 7.64
CA ASN A 37 -3.49 -1.87 7.72
C ASN A 37 -4.08 -1.37 6.40
N ALA A 38 -3.65 -1.88 5.25
CA ALA A 38 -4.20 -1.51 3.95
C ALA A 38 -4.75 -2.73 3.21
N GLY A 39 -5.85 -2.56 2.49
CA GLY A 39 -6.48 -3.63 1.72
C GLY A 39 -6.25 -3.46 0.22
N HIS A 40 -5.87 -4.54 -0.46
CA HIS A 40 -5.79 -4.62 -1.92
C HIS A 40 -7.03 -5.34 -2.45
N THR A 41 -7.88 -4.62 -3.16
CA THR A 41 -9.07 -5.21 -3.78
C THR A 41 -8.70 -5.88 -5.10
N ILE A 42 -9.07 -7.14 -5.25
CA ILE A 42 -8.86 -7.96 -6.45
C ILE A 42 -10.20 -8.56 -6.86
N VAL A 43 -10.50 -8.50 -8.15
CA VAL A 43 -11.68 -9.13 -8.75
C VAL A 43 -11.21 -10.12 -9.81
N ASN A 44 -11.52 -11.40 -9.61
CA ASN A 44 -11.12 -12.48 -10.50
C ASN A 44 -12.21 -13.58 -10.59
N LYS A 45 -11.90 -14.70 -11.24
CA LYS A 45 -12.82 -15.83 -11.42
C LYS A 45 -13.37 -16.45 -10.12
N TYR A 46 -12.68 -16.27 -8.99
CA TYR A 46 -13.11 -16.76 -7.67
C TYR A 46 -14.00 -15.76 -6.93
N GLY A 47 -14.13 -14.52 -7.43
CA GLY A 47 -14.93 -13.46 -6.84
C GLY A 47 -14.11 -12.21 -6.49
N LYS A 48 -14.66 -11.44 -5.54
CA LYS A 48 -14.04 -10.21 -5.02
C LYS A 48 -13.38 -10.49 -3.67
N PHE A 49 -12.14 -10.04 -3.54
CA PHE A 49 -11.30 -10.20 -2.35
C PHE A 49 -10.69 -8.86 -1.93
N ALA A 50 -10.52 -8.68 -0.63
CA ALA A 50 -9.72 -7.61 -0.05
C ALA A 50 -8.58 -8.26 0.72
N LEU A 51 -7.38 -8.31 0.12
CA LEU A 51 -6.18 -8.85 0.77
C LEU A 51 -5.45 -7.76 1.53
N HIS A 52 -5.01 -8.05 2.76
CA HIS A 52 -4.30 -7.13 3.62
C HIS A 52 -2.82 -7.52 3.78
N THR A 53 -2.56 -8.78 4.08
CA THR A 53 -1.21 -9.30 4.32
C THR A 53 -0.73 -10.18 3.16
N LEU A 54 -1.60 -11.00 2.59
CA LEU A 54 -1.24 -11.87 1.46
C LEU A 54 -0.86 -11.06 0.22
N PRO A 55 0.15 -11.50 -0.54
CA PRO A 55 0.44 -10.97 -1.87
C PRO A 55 -0.73 -11.19 -2.84
N SER A 56 -0.93 -10.25 -3.78
CA SER A 56 -2.02 -10.31 -4.76
C SER A 56 -1.93 -11.50 -5.74
N GLY A 57 -0.76 -12.16 -5.81
CA GLY A 57 -0.55 -13.32 -6.68
C GLY A 57 -0.98 -14.67 -6.14
N VAL A 58 -1.56 -14.75 -4.94
CA VAL A 58 -2.03 -16.02 -4.32
C VAL A 58 -3.08 -16.77 -5.13
N PHE A 59 -3.62 -16.16 -6.18
CA PHE A 59 -4.62 -16.76 -7.05
C PHE A 59 -4.03 -17.56 -8.22
N TYR A 60 -2.69 -17.64 -8.32
CA TYR A 60 -1.97 -18.36 -9.38
C TYR A 60 -1.17 -19.54 -8.81
N ASP A 61 -1.41 -20.74 -9.33
CA ASP A 61 -0.81 -21.99 -8.84
C ASP A 61 0.71 -22.05 -9.03
N HIS A 62 1.24 -21.33 -10.03
CA HIS A 62 2.66 -21.32 -10.35
C HIS A 62 3.46 -20.34 -9.50
N THR A 63 2.81 -19.33 -8.88
CA THR A 63 3.52 -18.31 -8.12
C THR A 63 3.83 -18.75 -6.69
N THR A 64 4.99 -18.31 -6.19
CA THR A 64 5.33 -18.38 -4.76
C THR A 64 5.06 -17.02 -4.13
N SER A 65 4.25 -17.00 -3.10
CA SER A 65 3.91 -15.79 -2.32
C SER A 65 4.82 -15.68 -1.11
N ILE A 66 5.48 -14.53 -0.93
CA ILE A 66 6.44 -14.32 0.16
C ILE A 66 6.01 -13.15 1.05
N ILE A 67 6.05 -13.38 2.35
CA ILE A 67 6.03 -12.33 3.36
C ILE A 67 7.47 -12.01 3.72
N GLY A 68 7.95 -10.86 3.25
CA GLY A 68 9.34 -10.41 3.42
C GLY A 68 9.65 -9.90 4.81
N ASN A 69 10.93 -9.74 5.08
CA ASN A 69 11.43 -9.30 6.39
C ASN A 69 11.04 -7.86 6.78
N GLY A 70 10.60 -7.04 5.81
CA GLY A 70 10.14 -5.68 6.09
C GLY A 70 8.68 -5.57 6.53
N VAL A 71 7.91 -6.67 6.49
CA VAL A 71 6.48 -6.69 6.82
C VAL A 71 6.26 -6.70 8.33
N ALA A 72 5.28 -5.94 8.79
CA ALA A 72 4.69 -6.04 10.13
C ALA A 72 3.73 -7.26 10.13
N LEU A 73 4.25 -8.42 10.51
CA LEU A 73 3.55 -9.70 10.38
C LEU A 73 2.53 -9.89 11.49
N ASN A 74 1.25 -9.75 11.17
CA ASN A 74 0.16 -10.19 12.03
C ASN A 74 -0.19 -11.63 11.70
N VAL A 75 0.30 -12.58 12.53
CA VAL A 75 0.17 -14.03 12.26
C VAL A 75 -1.28 -14.47 12.18
N PRO A 76 -2.16 -14.16 13.16
CA PRO A 76 -3.58 -14.51 13.05
C PRO A 76 -4.24 -13.98 11.77
N LYS A 77 -3.99 -12.71 11.42
CA LYS A 77 -4.60 -12.09 10.22
C LYS A 77 -4.12 -12.75 8.94
N LEU A 78 -2.86 -13.14 8.84
CA LEU A 78 -2.33 -13.85 7.68
C LEU A 78 -3.12 -15.16 7.44
N PHE A 79 -3.33 -15.95 8.49
CA PHE A 79 -4.03 -17.24 8.35
C PHE A 79 -5.55 -17.11 8.26
N GLU A 80 -6.15 -16.07 8.83
CA GLU A 80 -7.55 -15.70 8.55
C GLU A 80 -7.75 -15.41 7.05
N GLU A 81 -6.81 -14.69 6.41
CA GLU A 81 -6.87 -14.43 4.97
C GLU A 81 -6.66 -15.70 4.15
N VAL A 82 -5.67 -16.53 4.47
CA VAL A 82 -5.47 -17.84 3.81
C VAL A 82 -6.76 -18.64 3.85
N LYS A 83 -7.38 -18.76 5.04
CA LYS A 83 -8.65 -19.47 5.19
C LYS A 83 -9.77 -18.82 4.36
N SER A 84 -9.87 -17.50 4.36
CA SER A 84 -10.91 -16.77 3.62
C SER A 84 -10.85 -17.01 2.11
N ILE A 85 -9.64 -17.11 1.53
CA ILE A 85 -9.50 -17.38 0.09
C ILE A 85 -9.74 -18.86 -0.22
N THR A 86 -9.26 -19.78 0.62
CA THR A 86 -9.43 -21.24 0.41
C THR A 86 -10.89 -21.67 0.59
N ASP A 87 -11.64 -21.09 1.53
CA ASP A 87 -13.07 -21.31 1.71
C ASP A 87 -13.88 -20.93 0.46
N LYS A 88 -13.36 -20.03 -0.39
CA LYS A 88 -13.95 -19.65 -1.69
C LYS A 88 -13.44 -20.46 -2.87
N GLY A 89 -12.71 -21.55 -2.61
CA GLY A 89 -12.22 -22.47 -3.63
C GLY A 89 -10.89 -22.07 -4.30
N VAL A 90 -10.19 -21.07 -3.75
CA VAL A 90 -8.82 -20.80 -4.20
C VAL A 90 -7.91 -21.93 -3.67
N PRO A 91 -7.05 -22.53 -4.51
CA PRO A 91 -6.08 -23.53 -4.04
C PRO A 91 -5.18 -22.97 -2.96
N MET A 92 -4.71 -23.84 -2.05
CA MET A 92 -3.75 -23.41 -1.00
C MET A 92 -2.52 -22.79 -1.65
N PRO A 93 -2.21 -21.50 -1.35
CA PRO A 93 -1.09 -20.82 -2.00
C PRO A 93 0.26 -21.37 -1.54
N LYS A 94 1.25 -21.34 -2.44
CA LYS A 94 2.66 -21.58 -2.07
C LYS A 94 3.14 -20.36 -1.29
N LEU A 95 3.10 -20.44 0.04
CA LEU A 95 3.43 -19.34 0.95
C LEU A 95 4.78 -19.59 1.61
N LEU A 96 5.63 -18.56 1.67
CA LEU A 96 6.84 -18.50 2.47
C LEU A 96 6.84 -17.26 3.35
N VAL A 97 7.36 -17.40 4.55
CA VAL A 97 7.47 -16.33 5.55
C VAL A 97 8.94 -16.17 5.94
N SER A 98 9.44 -14.95 5.89
CA SER A 98 10.82 -14.67 6.31
C SER A 98 11.02 -14.96 7.80
N ASP A 99 12.04 -15.72 8.12
CA ASP A 99 12.53 -15.91 9.49
C ASP A 99 12.97 -14.60 10.16
N ARG A 100 13.33 -13.57 9.35
CA ARG A 100 13.72 -12.23 9.81
C ARG A 100 12.54 -11.26 9.92
N ALA A 101 11.32 -11.65 9.51
CA ALA A 101 10.14 -10.83 9.72
C ALA A 101 9.89 -10.65 11.22
N GLN A 102 9.34 -9.49 11.61
CA GLN A 102 8.93 -9.25 12.99
C GLN A 102 7.41 -9.34 13.11
N MET A 103 6.96 -9.82 14.27
CA MET A 103 5.55 -10.10 14.53
C MET A 103 4.85 -8.90 15.18
N VAL A 104 3.64 -8.62 14.72
CA VAL A 104 2.72 -7.72 15.42
C VAL A 104 2.17 -8.46 16.63
N MET A 105 2.50 -7.96 17.82
CA MET A 105 2.02 -8.53 19.07
C MET A 105 0.63 -8.00 19.42
N PRO A 106 -0.18 -8.72 20.21
CA PRO A 106 -1.50 -8.26 20.63
C PRO A 106 -1.48 -6.87 21.25
N TYR A 107 -0.51 -6.58 22.10
CA TYR A 107 -0.37 -5.27 22.74
C TYR A 107 -0.09 -4.12 21.73
N HIS A 108 0.50 -4.37 20.55
CA HIS A 108 0.64 -3.34 19.53
C HIS A 108 -0.72 -2.83 19.05
N ILE A 109 -1.67 -3.75 18.88
CA ILE A 109 -3.04 -3.43 18.46
C ILE A 109 -3.74 -2.62 19.55
N ASP A 110 -3.55 -3.01 20.81
CA ASP A 110 -4.14 -2.31 21.95
C ASP A 110 -3.54 -0.92 22.15
N PHE A 111 -2.22 -0.78 22.04
CA PHE A 111 -1.55 0.54 22.10
C PHE A 111 -2.04 1.48 20.99
N ASP A 112 -2.24 0.98 19.77
CA ASP A 112 -2.78 1.77 18.66
C ASP A 112 -4.21 2.26 18.96
N LYS A 113 -5.04 1.41 19.56
CA LYS A 113 -6.40 1.79 20.01
C LYS A 113 -6.36 2.81 21.16
N PHE A 114 -5.54 2.56 22.18
CA PHE A 114 -5.47 3.42 23.37
C PHE A 114 -4.91 4.80 23.03
N GLU A 115 -3.97 4.89 22.09
CA GLU A 115 -3.44 6.17 21.65
C GLU A 115 -4.48 6.97 20.86
N GLU A 116 -5.25 6.35 19.96
CA GLU A 116 -6.36 7.00 19.27
C GLU A 116 -7.44 7.48 20.26
N GLU A 117 -7.74 6.68 21.30
CA GLU A 117 -8.65 7.06 22.39
C GLU A 117 -8.12 8.28 23.17
N ARG A 118 -6.84 8.26 23.55
CA ARG A 118 -6.16 9.33 24.29
C ARG A 118 -6.13 10.65 23.51
N LEU A 119 -5.86 10.58 22.21
CA LEU A 119 -5.82 11.75 21.33
C LEU A 119 -7.22 12.33 21.04
N GLY A 120 -8.26 11.54 21.10
CA GLY A 120 -9.64 11.97 20.92
C GLY A 120 -9.85 12.71 19.60
N LYS A 121 -10.19 14.01 19.66
CA LYS A 121 -10.42 14.85 18.46
C LYS A 121 -9.15 15.08 17.62
N ASN A 122 -7.98 14.89 18.19
CA ASN A 122 -6.69 15.04 17.53
C ASN A 122 -6.13 13.70 17.01
N SER A 123 -6.95 12.65 16.97
CA SER A 123 -6.56 11.32 16.50
C SER A 123 -6.10 11.35 15.04
N PHE A 124 -5.13 10.50 14.70
CA PHE A 124 -4.60 10.38 13.33
C PHE A 124 -5.55 9.64 12.38
N GLY A 125 -6.58 8.98 12.92
CA GLY A 125 -7.48 8.12 12.15
C GLY A 125 -6.86 6.78 11.80
N SER A 126 -6.08 6.21 12.72
CA SER A 126 -5.44 4.91 12.58
C SER A 126 -6.45 3.81 12.19
N THR A 127 -5.96 2.80 11.49
CA THR A 127 -6.69 1.55 11.20
C THR A 127 -6.80 0.63 12.41
N LYS A 128 -6.14 0.98 13.52
CA LYS A 128 -6.05 0.20 14.75
C LYS A 128 -5.47 -1.20 14.52
N SER A 129 -4.52 -1.29 13.60
CA SER A 129 -3.83 -2.54 13.23
C SER A 129 -2.47 -2.70 13.91
N GLY A 130 -2.12 -1.79 14.84
CA GLY A 130 -0.89 -1.85 15.62
C GLY A 130 0.39 -1.48 14.88
N ILE A 131 0.29 -0.81 13.72
CA ILE A 131 1.44 -0.56 12.85
C ILE A 131 2.43 0.42 13.46
N ALA A 132 1.98 1.56 13.97
CA ALA A 132 2.86 2.55 14.57
C ALA A 132 3.57 2.01 15.83
N PRO A 133 2.87 1.39 16.81
CA PRO A 133 3.54 0.74 17.95
C PRO A 133 4.52 -0.37 17.54
N PHE A 134 4.18 -1.16 16.51
CA PHE A 134 5.05 -2.21 15.99
C PHE A 134 6.38 -1.63 15.45
N TYR A 135 6.33 -0.63 14.56
CA TYR A 135 7.55 -0.04 14.00
C TYR A 135 8.35 0.72 15.06
N SER A 136 7.68 1.33 16.06
CA SER A 136 8.34 1.89 17.22
C SER A 136 9.20 0.84 17.94
N ASP A 137 8.64 -0.33 18.23
CA ASP A 137 9.34 -1.43 18.90
C ASP A 137 10.47 -2.01 18.04
N LYS A 138 10.23 -2.15 16.74
CA LYS A 138 11.25 -2.62 15.78
C LYS A 138 12.51 -1.75 15.85
N TYR A 139 12.36 -0.44 15.77
CA TYR A 139 13.48 0.49 15.78
C TYR A 139 14.06 0.74 17.17
N SER A 140 13.27 0.54 18.23
CA SER A 140 13.75 0.46 19.62
C SER A 140 14.45 -0.86 19.95
N LYS A 141 14.46 -1.82 19.02
CA LYS A 141 15.13 -3.14 19.14
C LYS A 141 14.51 -4.05 20.22
N ILE A 142 13.22 -3.90 20.47
CA ILE A 142 12.43 -4.70 21.42
C ILE A 142 11.33 -5.53 20.75
N GLY A 143 11.22 -5.45 19.43
CA GLY A 143 10.30 -6.29 18.65
C GLY A 143 10.72 -7.76 18.61
N PHE A 144 9.79 -8.65 18.28
CA PHE A 144 10.01 -10.10 18.21
C PHE A 144 10.13 -10.56 16.76
N GLN A 145 11.28 -11.13 16.38
CA GLN A 145 11.49 -11.78 15.09
C GLN A 145 10.92 -13.20 15.09
N VAL A 146 10.49 -13.65 13.92
CA VAL A 146 10.02 -15.04 13.73
C VAL A 146 11.10 -16.05 14.12
N SER A 147 12.37 -15.81 13.78
CA SER A 147 13.49 -16.68 14.13
C SER A 147 13.64 -16.93 15.64
N GLU A 148 13.23 -15.98 16.48
CA GLU A 148 13.35 -16.13 17.94
C GLU A 148 12.41 -17.21 18.50
N LEU A 149 11.36 -17.56 17.75
CA LEU A 149 10.46 -18.68 18.11
C LEU A 149 11.15 -20.05 18.06
N TYR A 150 12.29 -20.12 17.36
CA TYR A 150 13.06 -21.35 17.13
C TYR A 150 14.35 -21.40 17.96
N GLY A 151 14.58 -20.36 18.80
CA GLY A 151 15.68 -20.31 19.76
C GLY A 151 15.34 -20.99 21.08
N ASP A 152 16.18 -20.71 22.10
CA ASP A 152 15.93 -21.20 23.47
C ASP A 152 14.66 -20.54 24.05
N PRO A 153 13.67 -21.33 24.52
CA PRO A 153 12.48 -20.78 25.16
C PRO A 153 12.77 -19.91 26.40
N GLU A 154 13.85 -20.16 27.14
CA GLU A 154 14.20 -19.34 28.30
C GLU A 154 14.72 -17.95 27.89
N ASP A 155 15.47 -17.84 26.79
CA ASP A 155 15.86 -16.56 26.22
C ASP A 155 14.63 -15.76 25.76
N LEU A 156 13.66 -16.43 25.15
CA LEU A 156 12.40 -15.81 24.74
C LEU A 156 11.59 -15.30 25.94
N LYS A 157 11.47 -16.08 27.02
CA LYS A 157 10.82 -15.66 28.28
C LYS A 157 11.53 -14.45 28.89
N ALA A 158 12.86 -14.49 28.96
CA ALA A 158 13.65 -13.38 29.49
C ALA A 158 13.44 -12.09 28.66
N LYS A 159 13.31 -12.22 27.34
CA LYS A 159 12.98 -11.08 26.48
C LYS A 159 11.57 -10.56 26.73
N ILE A 160 10.59 -11.46 26.87
CA ILE A 160 9.19 -11.09 27.19
C ILE A 160 9.16 -10.26 28.48
N SER A 161 9.83 -10.69 29.55
CA SER A 161 9.88 -9.94 30.81
C SER A 161 10.43 -8.53 30.64
N ARG A 162 11.55 -8.38 29.93
CA ARG A 162 12.14 -7.05 29.66
C ARG A 162 11.20 -6.15 28.85
N VAL A 163 10.49 -6.71 27.85
CA VAL A 163 9.52 -5.95 27.07
C VAL A 163 8.29 -5.60 27.89
N ALA A 164 7.77 -6.55 28.68
CA ALA A 164 6.64 -6.34 29.55
C ALA A 164 6.88 -5.22 30.57
N GLU A 165 8.06 -5.12 31.15
CA GLU A 165 8.44 -4.02 32.05
C GLU A 165 8.19 -2.65 31.41
N ILE A 166 8.70 -2.45 30.20
CA ILE A 166 8.55 -1.18 29.46
C ILE A 166 7.06 -0.94 29.09
N LYS A 167 6.38 -1.95 28.59
CA LYS A 167 4.99 -1.84 28.15
C LYS A 167 4.03 -1.62 29.31
N ASN A 168 4.27 -2.28 30.43
CA ASN A 168 3.45 -2.13 31.65
C ASN A 168 3.57 -0.73 32.25
N ALA A 169 4.75 -0.10 32.16
CA ALA A 169 4.90 1.30 32.56
C ALA A 169 3.95 2.22 31.79
N MET A 170 3.80 2.00 30.47
CA MET A 170 2.86 2.78 29.65
C MET A 170 1.41 2.37 29.87
N LEU A 171 1.10 1.07 29.93
CA LEU A 171 -0.25 0.56 30.14
C LEU A 171 -0.84 1.08 31.44
N VAL A 172 -0.11 0.93 32.55
CA VAL A 172 -0.62 1.27 33.89
C VAL A 172 -0.63 2.79 34.10
N ASN A 173 0.46 3.49 33.79
CA ASN A 173 0.62 4.88 34.18
C ASN A 173 0.05 5.88 33.14
N LEU A 174 0.05 5.54 31.85
CA LEU A 174 -0.42 6.44 30.79
C LEU A 174 -1.84 6.10 30.33
N TYR A 175 -2.11 4.83 30.08
CA TYR A 175 -3.40 4.39 29.55
C TYR A 175 -4.39 3.89 30.61
N HIS A 176 -3.93 3.70 31.85
CA HIS A 176 -4.75 3.18 32.96
C HIS A 176 -5.40 1.86 32.63
N LYS A 177 -4.63 0.95 32.03
CA LYS A 177 -5.03 -0.40 31.61
C LYS A 177 -4.27 -1.44 32.43
N PRO A 178 -4.75 -2.69 32.49
CA PRO A 178 -4.04 -3.79 33.15
C PRO A 178 -2.66 -4.04 32.55
N ALA A 179 -1.74 -4.55 33.37
CA ALA A 179 -0.43 -5.02 32.92
C ALA A 179 -0.58 -6.24 32.00
N LEU A 180 0.42 -6.46 31.15
CA LEU A 180 0.54 -7.66 30.31
C LEU A 180 0.77 -8.91 31.18
N ASP A 181 0.13 -10.01 30.83
CA ASP A 181 0.45 -11.33 31.34
C ASP A 181 1.57 -11.95 30.49
N GLU A 182 2.74 -12.11 31.08
CA GLU A 182 3.93 -12.66 30.41
C GLU A 182 3.73 -14.12 29.99
N THR A 183 2.98 -14.90 30.78
CA THR A 183 2.68 -16.30 30.46
C THR A 183 1.73 -16.39 29.25
N GLU A 184 0.70 -15.56 29.21
CA GLU A 184 -0.22 -15.48 28.08
C GLU A 184 0.54 -15.05 26.81
N LEU A 185 1.45 -14.07 26.92
CA LEU A 185 2.25 -13.61 25.80
C LEU A 185 3.19 -14.70 25.27
N PHE A 186 3.83 -15.46 26.14
CA PHE A 186 4.65 -16.61 25.76
C PHE A 186 3.81 -17.70 25.07
N ASN A 187 2.65 -18.04 25.61
CA ASN A 187 1.74 -19.02 25.01
C ASN A 187 1.28 -18.56 23.61
N THR A 188 0.95 -17.29 23.46
CA THR A 188 0.59 -16.68 22.15
C THR A 188 1.72 -16.86 21.14
N LEU A 189 2.96 -16.61 21.52
CA LEU A 189 4.13 -16.80 20.64
C LEU A 189 4.32 -18.27 20.25
N MET A 190 4.09 -19.20 21.17
CA MET A 190 4.14 -20.64 20.87
C MET A 190 3.02 -21.10 19.91
N GLU A 191 1.83 -20.52 20.01
CA GLU A 191 0.78 -20.70 19.02
C GLU A 191 1.19 -20.15 17.64
N TYR A 192 1.78 -18.96 17.59
CA TYR A 192 2.29 -18.37 16.34
C TYR A 192 3.37 -19.27 15.72
N LYS A 193 4.27 -19.84 16.52
CA LYS A 193 5.25 -20.83 16.07
C LYS A 193 4.58 -21.98 15.33
N LYS A 194 3.58 -22.62 15.94
CA LYS A 194 2.85 -23.76 15.36
C LYS A 194 2.21 -23.39 14.02
N MET A 195 1.61 -22.19 13.94
CA MET A 195 0.98 -21.72 12.70
C MET A 195 2.00 -21.47 11.60
N LEU A 196 3.18 -20.99 11.95
CA LEU A 196 4.24 -20.57 11.00
C LEU A 196 5.14 -21.72 10.56
N ASP A 197 5.29 -22.79 11.36
CA ASP A 197 6.25 -23.90 11.12
C ASP A 197 6.35 -24.38 9.67
N PRO A 198 5.26 -24.58 8.91
CA PRO A 198 5.37 -25.05 7.53
C PRO A 198 5.87 -24.02 6.51
N TYR A 199 5.97 -22.76 6.89
CA TYR A 199 6.12 -21.63 5.97
C TYR A 199 7.42 -20.85 6.15
N VAL A 200 8.09 -20.99 7.31
CA VAL A 200 9.27 -20.17 7.66
C VAL A 200 10.52 -20.68 6.96
N CYS A 201 11.26 -19.75 6.36
CA CYS A 201 12.57 -20.01 5.76
C CYS A 201 13.43 -18.73 5.69
N ASP A 202 14.72 -18.89 5.37
CA ASP A 202 15.57 -17.77 4.95
C ASP A 202 15.15 -17.31 3.54
N THR A 203 14.24 -16.35 3.51
CA THR A 203 13.71 -15.80 2.25
C THR A 203 14.76 -15.02 1.48
N SER A 204 15.78 -14.47 2.12
CA SER A 204 16.87 -13.76 1.43
C SER A 204 17.73 -14.72 0.62
N ALA A 205 18.08 -15.88 1.18
CA ALA A 205 18.80 -16.91 0.47
C ALA A 205 17.94 -17.50 -0.68
N TYR A 206 16.65 -17.74 -0.42
CA TYR A 206 15.71 -18.20 -1.44
C TYR A 206 15.62 -17.23 -2.62
N LEU A 207 15.45 -15.94 -2.35
CA LEU A 207 15.33 -14.90 -3.38
C LEU A 207 16.64 -14.69 -4.13
N TRP A 208 17.78 -14.76 -3.45
CA TRP A 208 19.08 -14.69 -4.11
C TRP A 208 19.24 -15.80 -5.14
N LYS A 209 18.93 -17.05 -4.76
CA LYS A 209 18.94 -18.17 -5.70
C LYS A 209 17.94 -17.95 -6.85
N ALA A 210 16.74 -17.51 -6.57
CA ALA A 210 15.71 -17.25 -7.59
C ALA A 210 16.18 -16.20 -8.62
N ILE A 211 16.88 -15.14 -8.17
CA ILE A 211 17.48 -14.12 -9.06
C ILE A 211 18.54 -14.77 -9.98
N GLN A 212 19.42 -15.60 -9.41
CA GLN A 212 20.45 -16.30 -10.20
C GLN A 212 19.82 -17.28 -11.21
N ASP A 213 18.72 -17.92 -10.85
CA ASP A 213 17.95 -18.83 -11.71
C ASP A 213 17.11 -18.06 -12.77
N GLY A 214 17.20 -16.73 -12.84
CA GLY A 214 16.52 -15.89 -13.83
C GLY A 214 15.03 -15.71 -13.58
N LYS A 215 14.52 -16.00 -12.38
CA LYS A 215 13.10 -15.89 -12.02
C LYS A 215 12.58 -14.47 -12.10
N THR A 216 11.30 -14.33 -12.44
CA THR A 216 10.57 -13.05 -12.41
C THR A 216 9.97 -12.84 -11.03
N ILE A 217 10.36 -11.74 -10.38
CA ILE A 217 9.97 -11.39 -9.01
C ILE A 217 9.21 -10.06 -9.03
N LEU A 218 8.03 -10.01 -8.40
CA LEU A 218 7.28 -8.80 -8.16
C LEU A 218 7.39 -8.39 -6.69
N LEU A 219 7.81 -7.15 -6.45
CA LEU A 219 7.77 -6.50 -5.15
C LEU A 219 6.45 -5.72 -5.06
N GLU A 220 5.53 -6.18 -4.23
CA GLU A 220 4.23 -5.55 -4.05
C GLU A 220 4.26 -4.57 -2.88
N GLY A 221 4.21 -3.26 -3.21
CA GLY A 221 4.15 -2.19 -2.23
C GLY A 221 2.75 -1.95 -1.69
N GLN A 222 2.69 -1.28 -0.57
CA GLN A 222 1.47 -0.88 0.13
C GLN A 222 1.47 0.64 0.32
N LEU A 223 0.28 1.26 0.27
CA LEU A 223 0.12 2.72 0.32
C LEU A 223 0.82 3.45 -0.85
N GLY A 224 1.21 4.69 -0.69
CA GLY A 224 1.84 5.50 -1.73
C GLY A 224 2.89 6.45 -1.17
N SER A 225 3.59 7.15 -2.05
CA SER A 225 4.73 8.01 -1.72
C SER A 225 4.44 9.06 -0.65
N LEU A 226 3.23 9.63 -0.68
CA LEU A 226 2.83 10.69 0.28
C LEU A 226 2.50 10.14 1.68
N LYS A 227 2.52 8.82 1.84
CA LYS A 227 2.37 8.13 3.13
C LYS A 227 3.69 7.57 3.66
N ASP A 228 4.81 7.84 2.99
CA ASP A 228 6.15 7.50 3.46
C ASP A 228 6.55 8.38 4.66
N PRO A 229 7.17 7.82 5.72
CA PRO A 229 7.53 8.59 6.91
C PRO A 229 8.56 9.70 6.66
N ASP A 230 9.45 9.52 5.69
CA ASP A 230 10.53 10.48 5.39
C ASP A 230 10.17 11.46 4.28
N HIS A 231 9.37 11.02 3.29
CA HIS A 231 9.06 11.78 2.08
C HIS A 231 7.59 12.18 1.94
N GLY A 232 6.72 11.68 2.80
CA GLY A 232 5.28 11.96 2.76
C GLY A 232 4.85 13.22 3.49
N ILE A 233 3.54 13.31 3.73
CA ILE A 233 2.87 14.42 4.40
C ILE A 233 2.93 14.27 5.93
N TYR A 234 4.11 14.08 6.50
CA TYR A 234 4.31 13.89 7.93
C TYR A 234 3.59 14.98 8.76
N PRO A 235 2.89 14.63 9.87
CA PRO A 235 2.84 13.33 10.52
C PRO A 235 1.74 12.39 10.02
N MET A 236 0.95 12.76 9.02
CA MET A 236 -0.18 11.97 8.49
C MET A 236 0.29 10.90 7.49
N VAL A 237 1.23 10.08 7.91
CA VAL A 237 1.91 9.01 7.15
C VAL A 237 1.69 7.65 7.79
N THR A 238 2.13 6.57 7.13
CA THR A 238 2.30 5.25 7.77
C THR A 238 3.71 5.15 8.37
N SER A 239 3.93 4.16 9.22
CA SER A 239 5.22 3.99 9.89
C SER A 239 6.22 3.13 9.12
N SER A 240 5.82 2.58 7.96
CA SER A 240 6.70 1.84 7.06
C SER A 240 7.09 2.68 5.85
N SER A 241 8.31 2.50 5.31
CA SER A 241 8.65 3.14 4.03
C SER A 241 7.85 2.53 2.88
N THR A 242 7.20 3.40 2.09
CA THR A 242 6.34 3.03 0.97
C THR A 242 7.05 3.09 -0.38
N LEU A 243 8.36 3.40 -0.35
CA LEU A 243 9.16 3.59 -1.56
C LEU A 243 9.68 2.27 -2.12
N ALA A 244 9.81 2.20 -3.45
CA ALA A 244 10.38 1.05 -4.15
C ALA A 244 11.80 0.71 -3.66
N ALA A 245 12.58 1.71 -3.26
CA ALA A 245 13.93 1.54 -2.71
C ALA A 245 13.93 0.66 -1.44
N TYR A 246 12.90 0.77 -0.59
CA TYR A 246 12.76 -0.09 0.58
C TYR A 246 12.45 -1.54 0.20
N GLY A 247 11.97 -1.78 -1.04
CA GLY A 247 11.75 -3.13 -1.55
C GLY A 247 13.01 -4.00 -1.50
N ALA A 248 14.18 -3.42 -1.75
CA ALA A 248 15.45 -4.13 -1.61
C ALA A 248 15.71 -4.54 -0.16
N ILE A 249 15.49 -3.65 0.79
CA ILE A 249 15.68 -3.89 2.23
C ILE A 249 14.63 -4.88 2.74
N GLY A 250 13.37 -4.63 2.45
CA GLY A 250 12.24 -5.41 2.97
C GLY A 250 12.08 -6.81 2.35
N ALA A 251 12.71 -7.06 1.20
CA ALA A 251 12.81 -8.37 0.58
C ALA A 251 14.16 -9.06 0.87
N GLY A 252 15.19 -8.31 1.26
CA GLY A 252 16.55 -8.84 1.46
C GLY A 252 17.27 -9.15 0.15
N ILE A 253 17.13 -8.28 -0.87
CA ILE A 253 17.80 -8.42 -2.17
C ILE A 253 18.68 -7.18 -2.47
N PRO A 254 19.68 -7.30 -3.36
CA PRO A 254 20.46 -6.15 -3.79
C PRO A 254 19.60 -5.09 -4.50
N PRO A 255 19.79 -3.78 -4.20
CA PRO A 255 18.95 -2.72 -4.78
C PRO A 255 19.08 -2.60 -6.30
N TYR A 256 20.23 -2.94 -6.86
CA TYR A 256 20.48 -2.91 -8.31
C TYR A 256 19.71 -4.02 -9.09
N GLU A 257 19.07 -4.97 -8.40
CA GLU A 257 18.23 -5.99 -9.03
C GLU A 257 16.82 -5.47 -9.36
N ILE A 258 16.36 -4.39 -8.74
CA ILE A 258 15.09 -3.75 -9.09
C ILE A 258 15.27 -3.00 -10.41
N LYS A 259 14.90 -3.65 -11.51
CA LYS A 259 15.11 -3.13 -12.88
C LYS A 259 13.94 -2.32 -13.42
N GLN A 260 12.75 -2.54 -12.89
CA GLN A 260 11.54 -1.86 -13.31
C GLN A 260 10.72 -1.44 -12.10
N ILE A 261 10.28 -0.19 -12.11
CA ILE A 261 9.43 0.38 -11.07
C ILE A 261 8.16 0.89 -11.73
N VAL A 262 7.08 0.12 -11.58
CA VAL A 262 5.75 0.47 -12.06
C VAL A 262 5.06 1.27 -10.95
N THR A 263 4.95 2.57 -11.16
CA THR A 263 4.26 3.45 -10.22
C THR A 263 2.81 3.63 -10.64
N VAL A 264 1.90 3.31 -9.74
CA VAL A 264 0.47 3.42 -10.02
C VAL A 264 -0.02 4.81 -9.69
N CYS A 265 -0.63 5.48 -10.67
CA CYS A 265 -1.32 6.77 -10.55
C CYS A 265 -2.81 6.58 -10.86
N LYS A 266 -3.67 7.21 -10.09
CA LYS A 266 -5.12 7.24 -10.34
C LYS A 266 -5.47 8.46 -11.19
N ALA A 267 -6.40 8.33 -12.14
CA ALA A 267 -6.81 9.42 -13.06
C ALA A 267 -7.45 10.64 -12.36
N TYR A 268 -7.77 10.51 -11.08
CA TYR A 268 -8.13 11.58 -10.15
C TYR A 268 -7.47 11.29 -8.81
N SER A 269 -7.60 12.14 -7.82
CA SER A 269 -6.99 11.91 -6.50
C SER A 269 -8.00 11.44 -5.47
N SER A 270 -7.60 10.54 -4.58
CA SER A 270 -8.37 10.16 -3.39
C SER A 270 -7.44 9.90 -2.20
N ALA A 271 -7.94 10.15 -1.00
CA ALA A 271 -7.20 9.92 0.23
C ALA A 271 -8.12 9.43 1.36
N VAL A 272 -7.57 8.57 2.24
CA VAL A 272 -8.21 8.19 3.50
C VAL A 272 -7.48 8.87 4.65
N GLY A 273 -8.25 9.34 5.64
CA GLY A 273 -7.72 9.97 6.84
C GLY A 273 -7.34 11.44 6.66
N ALA A 274 -6.71 11.99 7.69
CA ALA A 274 -6.28 13.38 7.75
C ALA A 274 -5.01 13.64 6.93
N GLY A 275 -4.65 14.92 6.82
CA GLY A 275 -3.44 15.40 6.18
C GLY A 275 -3.70 16.27 4.95
N ALA A 276 -2.65 16.89 4.46
CA ALA A 276 -2.73 17.82 3.35
C ALA A 276 -3.18 17.14 2.06
N PHE A 277 -4.13 17.78 1.36
CA PHE A 277 -4.67 17.33 0.09
C PHE A 277 -5.07 18.56 -0.73
N VAL A 278 -4.10 19.17 -1.42
CA VAL A 278 -4.25 20.49 -2.04
C VAL A 278 -5.31 20.50 -3.15
N SER A 279 -5.41 19.42 -3.92
CA SER A 279 -6.39 19.28 -5.01
C SER A 279 -7.77 18.77 -4.55
N GLU A 280 -8.06 18.78 -3.24
CA GLU A 280 -9.32 18.28 -2.68
C GLU A 280 -10.52 19.07 -3.16
N ILE A 281 -11.62 18.36 -3.43
CA ILE A 281 -12.93 18.91 -3.82
C ILE A 281 -13.99 18.54 -2.78
N PHE A 282 -15.06 19.33 -2.72
CA PHE A 282 -16.11 19.21 -1.71
C PHE A 282 -17.50 19.27 -2.31
N GLY A 283 -18.52 18.92 -1.52
CA GLY A 283 -19.92 19.01 -1.93
C GLY A 283 -20.32 18.00 -2.99
N ASP A 284 -21.31 18.35 -3.80
CA ASP A 284 -21.94 17.43 -4.78
C ASP A 284 -20.96 16.87 -5.80
N GLU A 285 -19.96 17.66 -6.20
CA GLU A 285 -18.90 17.23 -7.13
C GLU A 285 -18.06 16.09 -6.54
N ALA A 286 -17.66 16.24 -5.28
CA ALA A 286 -16.91 15.20 -4.57
C ALA A 286 -17.76 13.93 -4.35
N ASP A 287 -19.04 14.11 -4.02
CA ASP A 287 -19.98 13.01 -3.75
C ASP A 287 -20.27 12.22 -5.03
N GLU A 288 -20.45 12.91 -6.16
CA GLU A 288 -20.66 12.25 -7.45
C GLU A 288 -19.43 11.48 -7.92
N LEU A 289 -18.23 12.08 -7.81
CA LEU A 289 -16.98 11.39 -8.14
C LEU A 289 -16.76 10.19 -7.22
N ARG A 290 -17.04 10.33 -5.91
CA ARG A 290 -16.95 9.22 -4.93
C ARG A 290 -17.89 8.08 -5.29
N ARG A 291 -19.13 8.40 -5.63
CA ARG A 291 -20.15 7.40 -5.97
C ARG A 291 -19.78 6.62 -7.24
N ARG A 292 -19.17 7.28 -8.24
CA ARG A 292 -18.75 6.68 -9.52
C ARG A 292 -17.42 5.95 -9.42
N GLY A 293 -16.59 6.33 -8.45
CA GLY A 293 -15.23 5.81 -8.32
C GLY A 293 -15.17 4.31 -8.04
N GLY A 294 -14.25 3.64 -8.72
CA GLY A 294 -13.97 2.22 -8.53
C GLY A 294 -15.18 1.28 -8.70
N ASP A 295 -15.02 0.06 -8.20
CA ASP A 295 -16.09 -0.92 -8.14
C ASP A 295 -16.81 -0.82 -6.77
N GLY A 296 -17.89 -0.06 -6.73
CA GLY A 296 -18.71 0.17 -5.52
C GLY A 296 -18.42 1.48 -4.79
N GLY A 297 -17.77 2.45 -5.45
CA GLY A 297 -17.51 3.78 -4.91
C GLY A 297 -16.16 3.89 -4.17
N GLU A 298 -15.76 5.13 -3.90
CA GLU A 298 -14.49 5.44 -3.21
C GLU A 298 -14.65 5.36 -1.69
N TYR A 299 -14.57 4.13 -1.18
CA TYR A 299 -14.61 3.82 0.25
C TYR A 299 -13.36 3.00 0.64
N GLY A 300 -12.90 3.18 1.88
CA GLY A 300 -11.75 2.45 2.40
C GLY A 300 -12.01 0.95 2.48
N ALA A 301 -11.17 0.12 1.86
CA ALA A 301 -11.33 -1.33 1.82
C ALA A 301 -11.36 -1.98 3.21
N THR A 302 -10.61 -1.43 4.17
CA THR A 302 -10.52 -1.93 5.55
C THR A 302 -11.55 -1.29 6.48
N THR A 303 -11.78 0.01 6.34
CA THR A 303 -12.57 0.80 7.32
C THR A 303 -13.97 1.15 6.84
N GLY A 304 -14.27 0.99 5.54
CA GLY A 304 -15.52 1.45 4.94
C GLY A 304 -15.69 2.98 4.92
N ARG A 305 -14.71 3.76 5.40
CA ARG A 305 -14.81 5.23 5.46
C ARG A 305 -14.86 5.82 4.06
N PRO A 306 -15.68 6.85 3.81
CA PRO A 306 -15.68 7.57 2.54
C PRO A 306 -14.30 8.23 2.34
N ARG A 307 -13.75 8.07 1.13
CA ARG A 307 -12.49 8.72 0.76
C ARG A 307 -12.74 10.20 0.48
N ARG A 308 -11.77 11.01 0.83
CA ARG A 308 -11.66 12.40 0.36
C ARG A 308 -11.34 12.37 -1.13
N MET A 309 -11.98 13.23 -1.89
CA MET A 309 -11.87 13.25 -3.35
C MET A 309 -11.15 14.51 -3.82
N GLY A 310 -10.44 14.41 -4.92
CA GLY A 310 -9.75 15.54 -5.53
C GLY A 310 -9.48 15.32 -7.01
N TRP A 311 -9.20 16.40 -7.73
CA TRP A 311 -8.75 16.31 -9.11
C TRP A 311 -7.35 15.73 -9.20
N PHE A 312 -6.96 15.26 -10.39
CA PHE A 312 -5.60 14.77 -10.57
C PHE A 312 -4.60 15.85 -10.19
N ASP A 313 -3.61 15.49 -9.38
CA ASP A 313 -2.61 16.39 -8.84
C ASP A 313 -1.26 16.12 -9.48
N CYS A 314 -0.90 16.97 -10.47
CA CYS A 314 0.36 16.84 -11.20
C CYS A 314 1.58 17.05 -10.31
N VAL A 315 1.48 17.98 -9.33
CA VAL A 315 2.60 18.29 -8.43
C VAL A 315 2.90 17.12 -7.52
N ALA A 316 1.85 16.59 -6.86
CA ALA A 316 1.97 15.43 -5.98
C ALA A 316 2.42 14.17 -6.76
N SER A 317 1.82 13.91 -7.92
CA SER A 317 2.13 12.72 -8.74
C SER A 317 3.54 12.78 -9.33
N LYS A 318 3.97 13.92 -9.83
CA LYS A 318 5.35 14.13 -10.32
C LYS A 318 6.38 13.88 -9.21
N TYR A 319 6.12 14.44 -8.01
CA TYR A 319 6.97 14.22 -6.86
C TYR A 319 7.00 12.74 -6.47
N GLY A 320 5.83 12.11 -6.34
CA GLY A 320 5.72 10.71 -5.99
C GLY A 320 6.42 9.79 -6.98
N CYS A 321 6.23 9.97 -8.28
CA CYS A 321 6.92 9.21 -9.31
C CYS A 321 8.45 9.41 -9.24
N ARG A 322 8.90 10.64 -9.00
CA ARG A 322 10.34 10.95 -8.89
C ARG A 322 11.00 10.20 -7.73
N ILE A 323 10.41 10.26 -6.53
CA ILE A 323 11.01 9.61 -5.35
C ILE A 323 10.90 8.09 -5.37
N GLN A 324 9.92 7.53 -6.12
CA GLN A 324 9.83 6.10 -6.37
C GLN A 324 10.92 5.61 -7.34
N GLY A 325 11.52 6.49 -8.14
CA GLY A 325 12.42 6.08 -9.22
C GLY A 325 11.67 5.41 -10.38
N THR A 326 10.50 5.94 -10.71
CA THR A 326 9.56 5.39 -11.69
C THR A 326 10.20 5.15 -13.05
N THR A 327 10.03 3.94 -13.59
CA THR A 327 10.37 3.61 -14.99
C THR A 327 9.13 3.61 -15.88
N ASP A 328 7.98 3.27 -15.32
CA ASP A 328 6.70 3.12 -16.00
C ASP A 328 5.56 3.55 -15.07
N VAL A 329 4.55 4.21 -15.63
CA VAL A 329 3.32 4.56 -14.90
C VAL A 329 2.19 3.67 -15.36
N ALA A 330 1.48 3.10 -14.37
CA ALA A 330 0.18 2.48 -14.55
C ALA A 330 -0.91 3.48 -14.15
N PHE A 331 -1.71 3.92 -15.13
CA PHE A 331 -2.74 4.94 -14.96
C PHE A 331 -4.11 4.29 -14.80
N THR A 332 -4.73 4.42 -13.64
CA THR A 332 -5.90 3.62 -13.25
C THR A 332 -7.18 4.44 -13.18
N VAL A 333 -8.32 3.75 -13.22
CA VAL A 333 -9.70 4.27 -13.08
C VAL A 333 -10.06 5.42 -14.03
N LEU A 334 -9.50 5.38 -15.23
CA LEU A 334 -9.73 6.41 -16.25
C LEU A 334 -11.19 6.43 -16.73
N ASP A 335 -11.85 5.28 -16.76
CA ASP A 335 -13.26 5.10 -17.12
C ASP A 335 -14.23 5.91 -16.26
N VAL A 336 -13.85 6.19 -15.02
CA VAL A 336 -14.68 6.94 -14.06
C VAL A 336 -14.92 8.37 -14.51
N LEU A 337 -13.98 8.99 -15.22
CA LEU A 337 -14.10 10.39 -15.68
C LEU A 337 -14.98 10.57 -16.93
N GLY A 338 -15.44 9.47 -17.53
CA GLY A 338 -16.24 9.48 -18.77
C GLY A 338 -17.60 10.20 -18.69
N TYR A 339 -18.05 10.63 -17.52
CA TYR A 339 -19.28 11.40 -17.34
C TYR A 339 -19.10 12.92 -17.46
N LEU A 340 -17.83 13.41 -17.42
CA LEU A 340 -17.50 14.82 -17.37
C LEU A 340 -17.45 15.45 -18.76
N ASP A 341 -17.95 16.69 -18.87
CA ASP A 341 -17.74 17.56 -20.03
C ASP A 341 -16.37 18.24 -19.98
N GLU A 342 -15.95 18.62 -18.80
CA GLU A 342 -14.68 19.27 -18.49
C GLU A 342 -14.02 18.61 -17.29
N ILE A 343 -12.70 18.45 -17.34
CA ILE A 343 -11.92 17.79 -16.29
C ILE A 343 -10.86 18.77 -15.76
N PRO A 344 -11.02 19.32 -14.56
CA PRO A 344 -9.98 20.11 -13.92
C PRO A 344 -8.79 19.22 -13.52
N VAL A 345 -7.59 19.79 -13.63
CA VAL A 345 -6.31 19.17 -13.25
C VAL A 345 -5.50 20.18 -12.45
N CYS A 346 -5.00 19.77 -11.29
CA CYS A 346 -4.11 20.61 -10.50
C CYS A 346 -2.69 20.58 -11.08
N VAL A 347 -2.28 21.69 -11.68
CA VAL A 347 -1.00 21.84 -12.39
C VAL A 347 0.07 22.58 -11.58
N GLY A 348 -0.30 23.16 -10.45
CA GLY A 348 0.61 23.91 -9.59
C GLY A 348 -0.02 24.20 -8.23
N TYR A 349 0.79 24.68 -7.31
CA TYR A 349 0.36 25.16 -5.99
C TYR A 349 0.71 26.62 -5.84
N GLU A 350 -0.28 27.43 -5.44
CA GLU A 350 -0.04 28.81 -5.01
C GLU A 350 0.21 28.81 -3.50
N ILE A 351 1.38 29.32 -3.09
CA ILE A 351 1.80 29.44 -1.70
C ILE A 351 2.35 30.84 -1.48
N ASP A 352 1.77 31.60 -0.55
CA ASP A 352 2.19 32.99 -0.25
C ASP A 352 2.30 33.88 -1.51
N GLY A 353 1.34 33.72 -2.46
CA GLY A 353 1.26 34.49 -3.72
C GLY A 353 2.25 34.04 -4.81
N LYS A 354 2.96 32.93 -4.63
CA LYS A 354 3.87 32.36 -5.63
C LYS A 354 3.39 30.97 -6.07
N VAL A 355 3.42 30.74 -7.37
CA VAL A 355 3.09 29.44 -7.94
C VAL A 355 4.35 28.57 -8.01
N THR A 356 4.22 27.33 -7.57
CA THR A 356 5.27 26.29 -7.67
C THR A 356 4.71 25.00 -8.26
N THR A 357 5.58 24.27 -8.95
CA THR A 357 5.33 22.88 -9.42
C THR A 357 6.18 21.86 -8.66
N ASP A 358 6.92 22.31 -7.65
CA ASP A 358 7.65 21.45 -6.71
C ASP A 358 6.78 21.16 -5.50
N PHE A 359 6.78 19.90 -5.08
CA PHE A 359 6.02 19.44 -3.90
C PHE A 359 6.70 19.91 -2.62
N PRO A 360 6.04 20.76 -1.80
CA PRO A 360 6.65 21.34 -0.62
C PRO A 360 6.45 20.45 0.64
N THR A 361 7.06 20.85 1.75
CA THR A 361 6.82 20.22 3.06
C THR A 361 5.40 20.49 3.58
N THR A 362 4.94 19.66 4.51
CA THR A 362 3.56 19.71 5.05
C THR A 362 3.15 21.09 5.56
N VAL A 363 4.03 21.81 6.27
CA VAL A 363 3.76 23.16 6.79
C VAL A 363 3.41 24.16 5.68
N LYS A 364 4.00 23.99 4.50
CA LYS A 364 3.68 24.81 3.31
C LYS A 364 2.44 24.28 2.59
N LEU A 365 2.25 22.97 2.55
CA LEU A 365 1.06 22.35 1.95
C LEU A 365 -0.24 22.80 2.61
N GLU A 366 -0.24 23.03 3.92
CA GLU A 366 -1.39 23.51 4.68
C GLU A 366 -1.87 24.90 4.24
N LYS A 367 -0.99 25.68 3.61
CA LYS A 367 -1.29 27.02 3.07
C LYS A 367 -1.50 27.02 1.55
N ALA A 368 -1.23 25.91 0.90
CA ALA A 368 -1.26 25.81 -0.55
C ALA A 368 -2.69 25.84 -1.08
N LYS A 369 -2.85 26.52 -2.22
CA LYS A 369 -4.08 26.49 -3.02
C LYS A 369 -3.80 25.84 -4.37
N PRO A 370 -4.73 25.04 -4.92
CA PRO A 370 -4.53 24.43 -6.22
C PRO A 370 -4.60 25.47 -7.34
N VAL A 371 -3.68 25.39 -8.29
CA VAL A 371 -3.76 26.06 -9.58
C VAL A 371 -4.34 25.06 -10.57
N LEU A 372 -5.56 25.28 -11.01
CA LEU A 372 -6.28 24.36 -11.88
C LEU A 372 -6.19 24.75 -13.35
N LYS A 373 -6.06 23.74 -14.20
CA LYS A 373 -6.25 23.84 -15.66
C LYS A 373 -7.36 22.88 -16.06
N THR A 374 -8.33 23.38 -16.80
CA THR A 374 -9.46 22.56 -17.28
C THR A 374 -9.15 21.99 -18.66
N LEU A 375 -9.38 20.68 -18.80
CA LEU A 375 -9.25 19.95 -20.07
C LEU A 375 -10.63 19.48 -20.53
N PRO A 376 -10.89 19.35 -21.85
CA PRO A 376 -12.15 18.81 -22.35
C PRO A 376 -12.28 17.32 -21.97
N GLY A 377 -13.45 16.94 -21.46
CA GLY A 377 -13.82 15.56 -21.22
C GLY A 377 -14.17 14.81 -22.49
N TRP A 378 -14.39 13.51 -22.38
CA TRP A 378 -14.72 12.65 -23.54
C TRP A 378 -16.18 12.16 -23.55
N LYS A 379 -16.92 12.34 -22.49
CA LYS A 379 -18.36 12.12 -22.36
C LYS A 379 -18.89 10.80 -22.94
N CYS A 380 -18.13 9.73 -22.78
CA CYS A 380 -18.56 8.37 -23.17
C CYS A 380 -17.89 7.29 -22.33
N ASP A 381 -18.47 6.08 -22.38
CA ASP A 381 -17.88 4.89 -21.78
C ASP A 381 -16.68 4.42 -22.62
N ILE A 382 -15.55 4.17 -21.94
CA ILE A 382 -14.31 3.66 -22.54
C ILE A 382 -13.99 2.23 -22.11
N ARG A 383 -14.86 1.60 -21.33
CA ARG A 383 -14.69 0.21 -20.91
C ARG A 383 -14.72 -0.72 -22.12
N GLY A 384 -13.90 -1.77 -22.06
CA GLY A 384 -13.80 -2.74 -23.17
C GLY A 384 -12.93 -2.31 -24.34
N ILE A 385 -12.48 -1.05 -24.42
CA ILE A 385 -11.49 -0.62 -25.42
C ILE A 385 -10.15 -1.28 -25.08
N LYS A 386 -9.49 -1.87 -26.07
CA LYS A 386 -8.25 -2.65 -25.89
C LYS A 386 -7.00 -1.99 -26.53
N ARG A 387 -7.19 -1.02 -27.41
CA ARG A 387 -6.08 -0.32 -28.10
C ARG A 387 -6.12 1.17 -27.80
N TYR A 388 -4.96 1.77 -27.61
CA TYR A 388 -4.81 3.18 -27.27
C TYR A 388 -5.44 4.10 -28.33
N GLU A 389 -5.25 3.76 -29.61
CA GLU A 389 -5.74 4.53 -30.75
C GLU A 389 -7.27 4.56 -30.84
N GLU A 390 -7.97 3.61 -30.21
CA GLU A 390 -9.43 3.54 -30.18
C GLU A 390 -10.06 4.40 -29.08
N LEU A 391 -9.23 4.89 -28.13
CA LEU A 391 -9.70 5.84 -27.12
C LEU A 391 -10.16 7.15 -27.77
N PRO A 392 -11.21 7.80 -27.24
CA PRO A 392 -11.62 9.13 -27.67
C PRO A 392 -10.45 10.12 -27.68
N GLU A 393 -10.45 11.04 -28.64
CA GLU A 393 -9.35 12.01 -28.79
C GLU A 393 -9.06 12.80 -27.51
N ASN A 394 -10.11 13.30 -26.84
CA ASN A 394 -9.96 14.04 -25.58
C ASN A 394 -9.41 13.16 -24.47
N CYS A 395 -9.76 11.87 -24.42
CA CYS A 395 -9.21 10.92 -23.47
C CYS A 395 -7.69 10.72 -23.69
N ARG A 396 -7.27 10.57 -24.95
CA ARG A 396 -5.84 10.48 -25.29
C ARG A 396 -5.09 11.77 -24.95
N LYS A 397 -5.66 12.92 -25.27
CA LYS A 397 -5.09 14.24 -24.91
C LYS A 397 -4.96 14.42 -23.39
N TYR A 398 -5.93 13.91 -22.62
CA TYR A 398 -5.82 13.91 -21.16
C TYR A 398 -4.63 13.08 -20.67
N ILE A 399 -4.49 11.85 -21.17
CA ILE A 399 -3.36 10.97 -20.82
C ILE A 399 -2.01 11.62 -21.20
N GLU A 400 -1.91 12.14 -22.43
CA GLU A 400 -0.70 12.78 -22.95
C GLU A 400 -0.33 14.04 -22.15
N PHE A 401 -1.33 14.84 -21.78
CA PHE A 401 -1.14 16.00 -20.91
C PHE A 401 -0.61 15.60 -19.53
N ILE A 402 -1.22 14.58 -18.90
CA ILE A 402 -0.75 14.11 -17.60
C ILE A 402 0.69 13.57 -17.70
N GLU A 403 0.98 12.77 -18.71
CA GLU A 403 2.32 12.22 -18.96
C GLU A 403 3.37 13.33 -19.09
N GLU A 404 3.07 14.39 -19.85
CA GLU A 404 3.93 15.57 -20.00
C GLU A 404 4.15 16.27 -18.64
N GLN A 405 3.08 16.49 -17.87
CA GLN A 405 3.15 17.20 -16.59
C GLN A 405 3.96 16.44 -15.54
N ILE A 406 3.76 15.14 -15.43
CA ILE A 406 4.50 14.33 -14.46
C ILE A 406 5.92 13.98 -14.92
N GLY A 407 6.17 13.93 -16.24
CA GLY A 407 7.48 13.64 -16.84
C GLY A 407 7.88 12.17 -16.82
N PHE A 408 6.92 11.25 -16.72
CA PHE A 408 7.15 9.79 -16.70
C PHE A 408 6.19 9.08 -17.65
N PRO A 409 6.65 8.03 -18.39
CA PRO A 409 5.85 7.40 -19.43
C PRO A 409 4.67 6.61 -18.84
N ILE A 410 3.46 6.88 -19.32
CA ILE A 410 2.25 6.12 -19.02
C ILE A 410 2.16 4.96 -20.01
N THR A 411 2.53 3.75 -19.55
CA THR A 411 2.60 2.55 -20.40
C THR A 411 1.47 1.56 -20.17
N LEU A 412 0.78 1.68 -19.05
CA LEU A 412 -0.35 0.85 -18.68
C LEU A 412 -1.55 1.75 -18.36
N ILE A 413 -2.69 1.53 -19.00
CA ILE A 413 -3.90 2.33 -18.81
C ILE A 413 -5.04 1.37 -18.42
N SER A 414 -5.58 1.54 -17.22
CA SER A 414 -6.73 0.78 -16.75
C SER A 414 -8.01 1.57 -17.02
N ASN A 415 -8.89 1.00 -17.82
CA ASN A 415 -10.16 1.57 -18.27
C ASN A 415 -11.41 0.81 -17.81
N GLY A 416 -11.28 0.07 -16.70
CA GLY A 416 -12.39 -0.66 -16.07
C GLY A 416 -11.93 -1.46 -14.85
N PRO A 417 -12.85 -2.12 -14.10
CA PRO A 417 -12.51 -2.81 -12.86
C PRO A 417 -11.88 -4.20 -13.06
N GLY A 418 -12.13 -4.84 -14.19
CA GLY A 418 -11.67 -6.22 -14.46
C GLY A 418 -10.16 -6.31 -14.69
N ARG A 419 -9.60 -7.51 -14.45
CA ARG A 419 -8.17 -7.80 -14.71
C ARG A 419 -7.75 -7.46 -16.14
N ASP A 420 -8.61 -7.76 -17.11
CA ASP A 420 -8.34 -7.60 -18.55
C ASP A 420 -8.66 -6.19 -19.07
N ASP A 421 -9.15 -5.28 -18.21
CA ASP A 421 -9.46 -3.90 -18.59
C ASP A 421 -8.18 -3.04 -18.52
N ILE A 422 -7.24 -3.42 -19.37
CA ILE A 422 -5.92 -2.79 -19.49
C ILE A 422 -5.57 -2.55 -20.96
N ILE A 423 -5.08 -1.38 -21.26
CA ILE A 423 -4.48 -1.00 -22.53
C ILE A 423 -2.97 -0.86 -22.32
N TYR A 424 -2.19 -1.58 -23.12
CA TYR A 424 -0.74 -1.43 -23.16
C TYR A 424 -0.38 -0.37 -24.20
N ARG A 425 0.39 0.64 -23.77
CA ARG A 425 0.90 1.70 -24.64
C ARG A 425 2.42 1.54 -24.77
N LYS A 426 2.93 1.50 -26.00
CA LYS A 426 4.38 1.50 -26.25
C LYS A 426 4.96 2.87 -25.89
N LYS A 427 6.17 2.85 -25.36
CA LYS A 427 6.96 4.08 -25.12
C LYS A 427 7.28 4.79 -26.42
#